data_41f3ffdf96f77ca404ea1182429b3f37
#
_entry.id   41f3ffdf96f77ca404ea1182429b3f37
#
_cell.length_a   1.000
_cell.length_b   1.000
_cell.length_c   1.000
_cell.angle_alpha   90.00
_cell.angle_beta   90.00
_cell.angle_gamma   90.00
#
_symmetry.space_group_name_H-M   'P 1'
#
loop_
_entity.id
_entity.type
_entity.pdbx_description
1 polymer ?
#
loop_
_entity_poly.entity_id
_entity_poly.type
_entity_poly.pdbx_seq_one_letter_code
_entity_poly.pdbx_strand_id
1 'polypeptide(L)'
;MAEAPDTIVLIHGLWMTPRSWEHWAERYRSKGYNVLAPAWPGMEGEVEAINADPSVLEGLDVETIVDHYQGIIGDLSSPPIIMGHSFGGGFTQILLDRGAGAAGVGLAPATVKGVRDLPLSTVRAASPLLAHPFKKYGGLDEKQFHYAFANTLSQEESDKIRDRYAVPGPAEVLREGVFANFMRHAAMSVDFENASRAPMLFIAFSEDHVVPPKPIQHMAEKYTAIPVEYKEFPGRPHFPGVAGWEEVADYALDWAAQHARTPAGVSEQTR
;
A
#
# COMPACT_ATOMS: atom_id res chain seq x y z
N MET A 1 23.40 -20.28 -7.35
CA MET A 1 22.55 -19.17 -7.84
C MET A 1 21.68 -18.79 -6.65
N ALA A 2 21.62 -17.53 -6.30
CA ALA A 2 20.69 -17.10 -5.26
C ALA A 2 19.27 -17.39 -5.74
N GLU A 3 18.44 -17.90 -4.85
CA GLU A 3 17.08 -18.33 -5.14
C GLU A 3 16.17 -17.11 -5.33
N ALA A 4 15.24 -17.16 -6.28
CA ALA A 4 14.26 -16.10 -6.47
C ALA A 4 13.40 -15.97 -5.19
N PRO A 5 12.87 -14.76 -4.87
CA PRO A 5 11.97 -14.60 -3.72
C PRO A 5 10.77 -15.55 -3.83
N ASP A 6 10.55 -16.32 -2.78
CA ASP A 6 9.44 -17.26 -2.66
C ASP A 6 8.28 -16.71 -1.82
N THR A 7 8.51 -15.57 -1.17
CA THR A 7 7.57 -14.96 -0.22
C THR A 7 7.09 -13.60 -0.73
N ILE A 8 5.79 -13.36 -0.60
CA ILE A 8 5.14 -12.08 -0.89
C ILE A 8 4.51 -11.55 0.40
N VAL A 9 4.79 -10.29 0.72
CA VAL A 9 4.14 -9.54 1.82
C VAL A 9 3.17 -8.54 1.23
N LEU A 10 1.89 -8.66 1.59
CA LEU A 10 0.80 -7.78 1.15
C LEU A 10 0.44 -6.80 2.26
N ILE A 11 0.49 -5.50 1.97
CA ILE A 11 0.22 -4.41 2.93
C ILE A 11 -1.05 -3.67 2.53
N HIS A 12 -2.08 -3.74 3.36
CA HIS A 12 -3.35 -3.07 3.09
C HIS A 12 -3.28 -1.55 3.29
N GLY A 13 -4.26 -0.84 2.74
CA GLY A 13 -4.39 0.61 2.86
C GLY A 13 -5.23 1.04 4.07
N LEU A 14 -5.34 2.37 4.23
CA LEU A 14 -6.25 2.99 5.18
C LEU A 14 -7.69 2.58 4.87
N TRP A 15 -8.52 2.44 5.90
CA TRP A 15 -9.93 1.98 5.84
C TRP A 15 -10.12 0.52 5.41
N MET A 16 -9.06 -0.28 5.32
CA MET A 16 -9.09 -1.69 4.93
C MET A 16 -8.40 -2.56 5.96
N THR A 17 -8.57 -3.88 5.83
CA THR A 17 -7.87 -4.91 6.59
C THR A 17 -7.18 -5.87 5.63
N PRO A 18 -6.40 -6.86 6.12
CA PRO A 18 -5.84 -7.93 5.28
C PRO A 18 -6.87 -8.66 4.42
N ARG A 19 -8.15 -8.67 4.82
CA ARG A 19 -9.24 -9.27 4.05
C ARG A 19 -9.34 -8.68 2.63
N SER A 20 -8.96 -7.42 2.42
CA SER A 20 -8.95 -6.80 1.09
C SER A 20 -8.01 -7.49 0.09
N TRP A 21 -7.07 -8.29 0.59
CA TRP A 21 -6.12 -9.07 -0.20
C TRP A 21 -6.50 -10.53 -0.41
N GLU A 22 -7.67 -11.00 0.10
CA GLU A 22 -8.02 -12.43 0.12
C GLU A 22 -7.86 -13.12 -1.24
N HIS A 23 -8.40 -12.51 -2.32
CA HIS A 23 -8.34 -13.06 -3.67
C HIS A 23 -6.91 -13.03 -4.27
N TRP A 24 -6.18 -11.93 -4.04
CA TRP A 24 -4.78 -11.80 -4.46
C TRP A 24 -3.90 -12.83 -3.77
N ALA A 25 -4.08 -12.98 -2.46
CA ALA A 25 -3.32 -13.95 -1.68
C ALA A 25 -3.58 -15.40 -2.13
N GLU A 26 -4.84 -15.75 -2.40
CA GLU A 26 -5.20 -17.07 -2.94
C GLU A 26 -4.56 -17.29 -4.31
N ARG A 27 -4.65 -16.31 -5.22
CA ARG A 27 -4.03 -16.36 -6.53
C ARG A 27 -2.53 -16.60 -6.47
N TYR A 28 -1.82 -15.83 -5.62
CA TYR A 28 -0.37 -15.96 -5.51
C TYR A 28 0.04 -17.28 -4.83
N ARG A 29 -0.71 -17.75 -3.84
CA ARG A 29 -0.50 -19.09 -3.27
C ARG A 29 -0.70 -20.19 -4.31
N SER A 30 -1.69 -20.06 -5.20
CA SER A 30 -1.91 -21.04 -6.28
C SER A 30 -0.75 -21.07 -7.30
N LYS A 31 0.04 -20.01 -7.37
CA LYS A 31 1.27 -19.91 -8.18
C LYS A 31 2.53 -20.38 -7.43
N GLY A 32 2.40 -20.87 -6.20
CA GLY A 32 3.49 -21.45 -5.42
C GLY A 32 4.20 -20.51 -4.45
N TYR A 33 3.73 -19.28 -4.30
CA TYR A 33 4.33 -18.34 -3.36
C TYR A 33 3.83 -18.55 -1.92
N ASN A 34 4.70 -18.35 -0.96
CA ASN A 34 4.31 -18.10 0.43
C ASN A 34 3.77 -16.66 0.52
N VAL A 35 2.52 -16.49 0.97
CA VAL A 35 1.87 -15.17 0.99
C VAL A 35 1.48 -14.80 2.41
N LEU A 36 2.07 -13.72 2.89
CA LEU A 36 1.76 -13.08 4.15
C LEU A 36 0.94 -11.81 3.89
N ALA A 37 -0.15 -11.65 4.60
CA ALA A 37 -0.95 -10.43 4.61
C ALA A 37 -1.19 -10.02 6.06
N PRO A 38 -0.16 -9.51 6.76
CA PRO A 38 -0.30 -9.11 8.15
C PRO A 38 -1.22 -7.89 8.28
N ALA A 39 -1.95 -7.82 9.39
CA ALA A 39 -2.69 -6.63 9.76
C ALA A 39 -1.75 -5.52 10.27
N TRP A 40 -2.20 -4.28 10.25
CA TRP A 40 -1.60 -3.24 11.06
C TRP A 40 -1.76 -3.57 12.54
N PRO A 41 -0.87 -3.11 13.43
CA PRO A 41 -0.97 -3.38 14.86
C PRO A 41 -2.35 -3.04 15.41
N GLY A 42 -2.96 -3.98 16.14
CA GLY A 42 -4.32 -3.82 16.68
C GLY A 42 -5.45 -4.10 15.70
N MET A 43 -5.15 -4.40 14.43
CA MET A 43 -6.15 -4.68 13.39
C MET A 43 -6.19 -6.17 12.99
N GLU A 44 -5.75 -7.06 13.88
CA GLU A 44 -5.72 -8.52 13.65
C GLU A 44 -7.12 -9.15 13.72
N GLY A 45 -8.11 -8.39 14.18
CA GLY A 45 -9.51 -8.83 14.28
C GLY A 45 -10.23 -8.83 12.93
N GLU A 46 -11.39 -9.47 12.93
CA GLU A 46 -12.29 -9.44 11.77
C GLU A 46 -12.88 -8.04 11.57
N VAL A 47 -13.28 -7.73 10.32
CA VAL A 47 -13.87 -6.43 9.93
C VAL A 47 -15.00 -6.02 10.87
N GLU A 48 -15.86 -6.97 11.22
CA GLU A 48 -17.03 -6.77 12.09
C GLU A 48 -16.61 -6.39 13.52
N ALA A 49 -15.55 -6.99 14.03
CA ALA A 49 -15.03 -6.70 15.38
C ALA A 49 -14.40 -5.29 15.44
N ILE A 50 -13.61 -4.92 14.46
CA ILE A 50 -12.99 -3.59 14.38
C ILE A 50 -14.06 -2.50 14.20
N ASN A 51 -15.11 -2.77 13.42
CA ASN A 51 -16.23 -1.85 13.26
C ASN A 51 -17.03 -1.70 14.56
N ALA A 52 -17.14 -2.75 15.38
CA ALA A 52 -17.84 -2.70 16.66
C ALA A 52 -17.05 -1.94 17.74
N ASP A 53 -15.72 -2.07 17.75
CA ASP A 53 -14.82 -1.34 18.66
C ASP A 53 -13.57 -0.86 17.94
N PRO A 54 -13.61 0.34 17.35
CA PRO A 54 -12.48 0.93 16.65
C PRO A 54 -11.44 1.58 17.58
N SER A 55 -11.56 1.44 18.90
CA SER A 55 -10.61 2.04 19.86
C SER A 55 -9.19 1.48 19.72
N VAL A 56 -9.04 0.28 19.17
CA VAL A 56 -7.75 -0.35 18.81
C VAL A 56 -6.90 0.48 17.84
N LEU A 57 -7.51 1.43 17.14
CA LEU A 57 -6.87 2.33 16.17
C LEU A 57 -6.29 3.60 16.81
N GLU A 58 -6.56 3.83 18.10
CA GLU A 58 -6.09 5.02 18.79
C GLU A 58 -4.57 5.02 18.94
N GLY A 59 -3.94 6.12 18.51
CA GLY A 59 -2.49 6.30 18.62
C GLY A 59 -1.67 5.56 17.57
N LEU A 60 -2.31 4.88 16.62
CA LEU A 60 -1.61 4.23 15.52
C LEU A 60 -1.16 5.29 14.51
N ASP A 61 0.15 5.33 14.26
CA ASP A 61 0.84 6.23 13.34
C ASP A 61 1.64 5.47 12.27
N VAL A 62 2.20 6.18 11.32
CA VAL A 62 2.97 5.61 10.20
C VAL A 62 4.22 4.89 10.69
N GLU A 63 4.96 5.46 11.65
CA GLU A 63 6.20 4.88 12.13
C GLU A 63 5.95 3.52 12.80
N THR A 64 4.97 3.45 13.68
CA THR A 64 4.56 2.21 14.36
C THR A 64 4.18 1.11 13.36
N ILE A 65 3.42 1.47 12.31
CA ILE A 65 3.01 0.50 11.29
C ILE A 65 4.22 0.01 10.48
N VAL A 66 5.06 0.93 10.01
CA VAL A 66 6.23 0.57 9.20
C VAL A 66 7.22 -0.28 9.98
N ASP A 67 7.47 0.04 11.26
CA ASP A 67 8.35 -0.72 12.15
C ASP A 67 7.82 -2.14 12.38
N HIS A 68 6.50 -2.28 12.55
CA HIS A 68 5.85 -3.60 12.64
C HIS A 68 6.11 -4.46 11.41
N TYR A 69 5.91 -3.92 10.20
CA TYR A 69 6.19 -4.66 8.96
C TYR A 69 7.69 -4.93 8.78
N GLN A 70 8.54 -4.00 9.17
CA GLN A 70 9.98 -4.21 9.13
C GLN A 70 10.41 -5.36 10.04
N GLY A 71 9.81 -5.51 11.21
CA GLY A 71 10.02 -6.65 12.10
C GLY A 71 9.61 -7.96 11.44
N ILE A 72 8.39 -8.04 10.91
CA ILE A 72 7.88 -9.24 10.22
C ILE A 72 8.80 -9.64 9.05
N ILE A 73 9.22 -8.66 8.24
CA ILE A 73 10.10 -8.91 7.09
C ILE A 73 11.50 -9.34 7.55
N GLY A 74 11.99 -8.74 8.65
CA GLY A 74 13.29 -9.08 9.23
C GLY A 74 13.39 -10.51 9.74
N ASP A 75 12.28 -11.13 10.12
CA ASP A 75 12.20 -12.52 10.57
C ASP A 75 12.16 -13.54 9.42
N LEU A 76 12.06 -13.09 8.17
CA LEU A 76 12.06 -13.96 6.98
C LEU A 76 13.49 -14.42 6.64
N SER A 77 13.62 -15.64 6.13
CA SER A 77 14.91 -16.22 5.71
C SER A 77 15.51 -15.54 4.49
N SER A 78 14.70 -14.86 3.69
CA SER A 78 15.11 -14.14 2.48
C SER A 78 14.24 -12.90 2.25
N PRO A 79 14.77 -11.85 1.60
CA PRO A 79 14.00 -10.66 1.30
C PRO A 79 12.77 -10.99 0.41
N PRO A 80 11.55 -10.61 0.82
CA PRO A 80 10.32 -10.90 0.07
C PRO A 80 10.09 -9.89 -1.06
N ILE A 81 9.12 -10.20 -1.93
CA ILE A 81 8.41 -9.18 -2.72
C ILE A 81 7.42 -8.48 -1.78
N ILE A 82 7.43 -7.15 -1.75
CA ILE A 82 6.50 -6.35 -0.95
C ILE A 82 5.51 -5.67 -1.87
N MET A 83 4.21 -5.92 -1.67
CA MET A 83 3.16 -5.26 -2.44
C MET A 83 2.20 -4.52 -1.51
N GLY A 84 1.99 -3.24 -1.75
CA GLY A 84 1.12 -2.42 -0.90
C GLY A 84 0.08 -1.65 -1.70
N HIS A 85 -1.12 -1.54 -1.14
CA HIS A 85 -2.21 -0.73 -1.70
C HIS A 85 -2.36 0.57 -0.92
N SER A 86 -2.55 1.68 -1.61
CA SER A 86 -2.80 2.99 -0.99
C SER A 86 -1.71 3.36 0.03
N PHE A 87 -2.04 3.58 1.31
CA PHE A 87 -1.03 3.78 2.37
C PHE A 87 -0.05 2.61 2.46
N GLY A 88 -0.51 1.37 2.28
CA GLY A 88 0.39 0.21 2.19
C GLY A 88 1.43 0.34 1.09
N GLY A 89 1.08 0.94 -0.05
CA GLY A 89 2.02 1.26 -1.12
C GLY A 89 2.99 2.39 -0.75
N GLY A 90 2.56 3.34 0.08
CA GLY A 90 3.44 4.33 0.71
C GLY A 90 4.43 3.66 1.67
N PHE A 91 3.96 2.76 2.52
CA PHE A 91 4.81 1.99 3.45
C PHE A 91 5.79 1.07 2.71
N THR A 92 5.37 0.47 1.59
CA THR A 92 6.27 -0.29 0.72
C THR A 92 7.47 0.56 0.30
N GLN A 93 7.26 1.82 -0.10
CA GLN A 93 8.36 2.71 -0.47
C GLN A 93 9.33 2.96 0.69
N ILE A 94 8.80 3.16 1.91
CA ILE A 94 9.63 3.39 3.11
C ILE A 94 10.40 2.11 3.48
N LEU A 95 9.76 0.94 3.45
CA LEU A 95 10.40 -0.34 3.74
C LEU A 95 11.55 -0.63 2.75
N LEU A 96 11.35 -0.38 1.45
CA LEU A 96 12.42 -0.51 0.46
C LEU A 96 13.57 0.48 0.72
N ASP A 97 13.26 1.71 1.14
CA ASP A 97 14.27 2.71 1.49
C ASP A 97 15.11 2.29 2.71
N ARG A 98 14.50 1.58 3.64
CA ARG A 98 15.16 0.96 4.80
C ARG A 98 15.91 -0.35 4.46
N GLY A 99 15.94 -0.74 3.19
CA GLY A 99 16.64 -1.94 2.70
C GLY A 99 15.86 -3.25 2.83
N ALA A 100 14.58 -3.20 3.18
CA ALA A 100 13.71 -4.37 3.21
C ALA A 100 13.22 -4.73 1.80
N GLY A 101 13.04 -6.03 1.54
CA GLY A 101 12.46 -6.55 0.30
C GLY A 101 13.42 -6.69 -0.88
N ALA A 102 13.05 -7.58 -1.81
CA ALA A 102 13.75 -7.85 -3.06
C ALA A 102 13.18 -7.06 -4.24
N ALA A 103 11.89 -6.76 -4.22
CA ALA A 103 11.17 -5.88 -5.14
C ALA A 103 9.95 -5.29 -4.45
N GLY A 104 9.48 -4.13 -4.90
CA GLY A 104 8.27 -3.50 -4.41
C GLY A 104 7.24 -3.23 -5.48
N VAL A 105 5.96 -3.30 -5.11
CA VAL A 105 4.83 -2.89 -5.95
C VAL A 105 3.91 -1.99 -5.14
N GLY A 106 3.67 -0.79 -5.62
CA GLY A 106 2.66 0.12 -5.09
C GLY A 106 1.43 0.16 -5.98
N LEU A 107 0.30 -0.32 -5.47
CA LEU A 107 -0.99 -0.21 -6.14
C LEU A 107 -1.71 1.04 -5.65
N ALA A 108 -1.94 2.00 -6.55
CA ALA A 108 -2.50 3.30 -6.18
C ALA A 108 -1.85 3.89 -4.90
N PRO A 109 -0.50 3.90 -4.80
CA PRO A 109 0.20 4.15 -3.55
C PRO A 109 0.01 5.58 -3.06
N ALA A 110 -0.15 5.74 -1.75
CA ALA A 110 -0.11 7.06 -1.11
C ALA A 110 1.24 7.74 -1.42
N THR A 111 1.18 9.04 -1.67
CA THR A 111 2.37 9.84 -1.99
C THR A 111 3.25 10.04 -0.77
N VAL A 112 4.54 10.12 -1.00
CA VAL A 112 5.53 10.45 0.04
C VAL A 112 5.95 11.91 -0.06
N LYS A 113 6.60 12.42 0.98
CA LYS A 113 7.15 13.79 1.03
C LYS A 113 8.00 14.08 -0.21
N GLY A 114 7.80 15.24 -0.81
CA GLY A 114 8.46 15.66 -2.05
C GLY A 114 7.55 15.57 -3.27
N VAL A 115 6.45 14.81 -3.22
CA VAL A 115 5.37 14.83 -4.21
C VAL A 115 4.33 15.84 -3.77
N ARG A 116 4.18 16.94 -4.54
CA ARG A 116 3.37 18.11 -4.12
C ARG A 116 1.98 18.15 -4.74
N ASP A 117 1.66 17.18 -5.57
CA ASP A 117 0.34 17.07 -6.17
C ASP A 117 -0.70 16.76 -5.10
N LEU A 118 -1.71 17.61 -5.00
CA LEU A 118 -2.86 17.42 -4.12
C LEU A 118 -4.15 17.65 -4.91
N PRO A 119 -4.61 16.66 -5.68
CA PRO A 119 -5.83 16.78 -6.48
C PRO A 119 -7.07 17.05 -5.62
N LEU A 120 -8.04 17.78 -6.17
CA LEU A 120 -9.30 18.08 -5.47
C LEU A 120 -10.09 16.81 -5.12
N SER A 121 -10.00 15.77 -5.96
CA SER A 121 -10.60 14.45 -5.66
C SER A 121 -10.01 13.83 -4.40
N THR A 122 -8.68 13.87 -4.23
CA THR A 122 -7.98 13.40 -3.02
C THR A 122 -8.43 14.18 -1.79
N VAL A 123 -8.49 15.51 -1.88
CA VAL A 123 -8.97 16.37 -0.77
C VAL A 123 -10.41 15.99 -0.38
N ARG A 124 -11.28 15.79 -1.38
CA ARG A 124 -12.66 15.39 -1.14
C ARG A 124 -12.75 13.99 -0.50
N ALA A 125 -11.97 13.01 -0.98
CA ALA A 125 -11.93 11.66 -0.43
C ALA A 125 -11.44 11.63 1.04
N ALA A 126 -10.46 12.48 1.39
CA ALA A 126 -9.91 12.57 2.73
C ALA A 126 -10.75 13.44 3.70
N SER A 127 -11.60 14.33 3.16
CA SER A 127 -12.34 15.32 3.95
C SER A 127 -13.20 14.76 5.08
N PRO A 128 -13.83 13.57 4.99
CA PRO A 128 -14.64 13.04 6.08
C PRO A 128 -13.87 12.90 7.40
N LEU A 129 -12.58 12.61 7.33
CA LEU A 129 -11.74 12.48 8.52
C LEU A 129 -10.99 13.78 8.84
N LEU A 130 -10.48 14.48 7.82
CA LEU A 130 -9.73 15.74 8.01
C LEU A 130 -10.60 16.88 8.55
N ALA A 131 -11.89 16.90 8.24
CA ALA A 131 -12.83 17.91 8.79
C ALA A 131 -13.06 17.78 10.31
N HIS A 132 -12.57 16.69 10.91
CA HIS A 132 -12.74 16.42 12.34
C HIS A 132 -11.37 16.27 13.04
N PRO A 133 -10.66 17.37 13.32
CA PRO A 133 -9.26 17.32 13.78
C PRO A 133 -9.05 16.61 15.13
N PHE A 134 -10.12 16.50 15.94
CA PHE A 134 -10.07 15.85 17.25
C PHE A 134 -10.47 14.37 17.22
N LYS A 135 -10.96 13.85 16.08
CA LYS A 135 -11.23 12.42 15.94
C LYS A 135 -9.91 11.67 15.86
N LYS A 136 -9.83 10.55 16.56
CA LYS A 136 -8.68 9.64 16.57
C LYS A 136 -8.76 8.61 15.44
N TYR A 137 -9.97 8.28 15.02
CA TYR A 137 -10.26 7.39 13.90
C TYR A 137 -11.57 7.81 13.21
N GLY A 138 -11.82 7.31 12.01
CA GLY A 138 -13.08 7.54 11.29
C GLY A 138 -13.21 6.68 10.04
N GLY A 139 -14.43 6.27 9.77
CA GLY A 139 -14.82 5.53 8.56
C GLY A 139 -15.42 6.41 7.49
N LEU A 140 -15.75 5.79 6.37
CA LEU A 140 -16.48 6.37 5.24
C LEU A 140 -17.92 5.86 5.24
N ASP A 141 -18.88 6.74 5.08
CA ASP A 141 -20.26 6.35 4.80
C ASP A 141 -20.38 5.75 3.38
N GLU A 142 -21.58 5.25 3.03
CA GLU A 142 -21.85 4.60 1.74
C GLU A 142 -21.48 5.48 0.55
N LYS A 143 -21.89 6.76 0.57
CA LYS A 143 -21.61 7.69 -0.53
C LYS A 143 -20.14 8.10 -0.59
N GLN A 144 -19.51 8.26 0.56
CA GLN A 144 -18.09 8.59 0.66
C GLN A 144 -17.23 7.42 0.17
N PHE A 145 -17.57 6.19 0.58
CA PHE A 145 -16.89 4.98 0.13
C PHE A 145 -17.07 4.77 -1.38
N HIS A 146 -18.29 4.88 -1.88
CA HIS A 146 -18.55 4.80 -3.32
C HIS A 146 -17.70 5.82 -4.09
N TYR A 147 -17.71 7.09 -3.68
CA TYR A 147 -16.90 8.13 -4.32
C TYR A 147 -15.41 7.82 -4.29
N ALA A 148 -14.89 7.37 -3.15
CA ALA A 148 -13.46 7.21 -2.95
C ALA A 148 -12.91 5.90 -3.54
N PHE A 149 -13.62 4.77 -3.33
CA PHE A 149 -13.10 3.44 -3.60
C PHE A 149 -13.73 2.70 -4.77
N ALA A 150 -14.99 2.99 -5.09
CA ALA A 150 -15.80 2.15 -5.98
C ALA A 150 -16.67 2.95 -6.96
N ASN A 151 -16.22 4.15 -7.35
CA ASN A 151 -16.97 5.11 -8.17
C ASN A 151 -17.29 4.63 -9.60
N THR A 152 -16.69 3.55 -10.06
CA THR A 152 -16.97 2.91 -11.36
C THR A 152 -18.05 1.82 -11.28
N LEU A 153 -18.47 1.47 -10.07
CA LEU A 153 -19.47 0.42 -9.82
C LEU A 153 -20.85 1.03 -9.56
N SER A 154 -21.89 0.20 -9.52
CA SER A 154 -23.18 0.63 -8.97
C SER A 154 -23.08 0.88 -7.45
N GLN A 155 -24.00 1.68 -6.90
CA GLN A 155 -24.05 1.90 -5.45
C GLN A 155 -24.23 0.58 -4.68
N GLU A 156 -25.06 -0.33 -5.18
CA GLU A 156 -25.32 -1.63 -4.54
C GLU A 156 -24.05 -2.50 -4.47
N GLU A 157 -23.24 -2.53 -5.54
CA GLU A 157 -21.97 -3.27 -5.56
C GLU A 157 -20.94 -2.60 -4.64
N SER A 158 -20.88 -1.28 -4.64
CA SER A 158 -20.05 -0.51 -3.73
C SER A 158 -20.37 -0.78 -2.27
N ASP A 159 -21.66 -0.84 -1.91
CA ASP A 159 -22.10 -1.10 -0.54
C ASP A 159 -21.70 -2.52 -0.09
N LYS A 160 -21.82 -3.52 -0.98
CA LYS A 160 -21.35 -4.89 -0.70
C LYS A 160 -19.84 -4.95 -0.43
N ILE A 161 -19.04 -4.18 -1.20
CA ILE A 161 -17.59 -4.09 -1.00
C ILE A 161 -17.30 -3.39 0.32
N ARG A 162 -17.95 -2.27 0.61
CA ARG A 162 -17.79 -1.54 1.87
C ARG A 162 -18.09 -2.43 3.08
N ASP A 163 -19.23 -3.11 3.07
CA ASP A 163 -19.68 -3.95 4.19
C ASP A 163 -18.75 -5.15 4.42
N ARG A 164 -18.10 -5.65 3.35
CA ARG A 164 -17.17 -6.77 3.47
C ARG A 164 -15.78 -6.37 3.95
N TYR A 165 -15.28 -5.19 3.54
CA TYR A 165 -13.86 -4.88 3.66
C TYR A 165 -13.55 -3.63 4.47
N ALA A 166 -14.51 -2.68 4.59
CA ALA A 166 -14.19 -1.39 5.15
C ALA A 166 -14.27 -1.37 6.67
N VAL A 167 -13.29 -0.70 7.26
CA VAL A 167 -13.21 -0.40 8.70
C VAL A 167 -12.88 1.09 8.88
N PRO A 168 -13.09 1.67 10.07
CA PRO A 168 -12.52 2.97 10.39
C PRO A 168 -11.00 2.96 10.21
N GLY A 169 -10.42 4.10 9.84
CA GLY A 169 -8.97 4.28 9.75
C GLY A 169 -8.44 5.21 10.84
N PRO A 170 -7.20 5.03 11.30
CA PRO A 170 -6.55 5.92 12.25
C PRO A 170 -6.33 7.30 11.60
N ALA A 171 -6.78 8.35 12.30
CA ALA A 171 -6.74 9.71 11.77
C ALA A 171 -5.31 10.25 11.68
N GLU A 172 -4.41 9.79 12.54
CA GLU A 172 -3.01 10.23 12.53
C GLU A 172 -2.31 9.78 11.26
N VAL A 173 -2.45 8.52 10.84
CA VAL A 173 -1.90 8.01 9.57
C VAL A 173 -2.34 8.88 8.38
N LEU A 174 -3.64 9.25 8.32
CA LEU A 174 -4.12 10.13 7.25
C LEU A 174 -3.47 11.53 7.31
N ARG A 175 -3.35 12.12 8.51
CA ARG A 175 -2.72 13.43 8.68
C ARG A 175 -1.25 13.42 8.29
N GLU A 176 -0.51 12.40 8.73
CA GLU A 176 0.91 12.23 8.38
C GLU A 176 1.12 12.12 6.87
N GLY A 177 0.23 11.41 6.17
CA GLY A 177 0.27 11.32 4.70
C GLY A 177 -0.05 12.63 4.01
N VAL A 178 -1.20 13.24 4.34
CA VAL A 178 -1.67 14.47 3.68
C VAL A 178 -0.76 15.66 3.95
N PHE A 179 -0.24 15.77 5.18
CA PHE A 179 0.61 16.90 5.59
C PHE A 179 2.10 16.62 5.50
N ALA A 180 2.55 15.50 4.95
CA ALA A 180 3.96 15.11 4.85
C ALA A 180 4.85 16.23 4.28
N ASN A 181 4.38 16.95 3.26
CA ASN A 181 5.13 18.06 2.63
C ASN A 181 5.30 19.30 3.51
N PHE A 182 4.50 19.43 4.56
CA PHE A 182 4.55 20.55 5.50
C PHE A 182 5.31 20.23 6.79
N MET A 183 5.62 18.96 7.02
CA MET A 183 6.35 18.49 8.20
C MET A 183 7.85 18.48 7.92
N ARG A 184 8.66 19.00 8.88
CA ARG A 184 10.13 18.97 8.76
C ARG A 184 10.64 17.51 8.76
N HIS A 185 10.14 16.71 9.68
CA HIS A 185 10.40 15.29 9.80
C HIS A 185 9.07 14.55 9.55
N ALA A 186 8.87 14.11 8.32
CA ALA A 186 7.66 13.41 7.94
C ALA A 186 7.90 11.90 7.98
N ALA A 187 7.02 11.15 8.65
CA ALA A 187 7.08 9.69 8.66
C ALA A 187 6.88 9.12 7.24
N MET A 188 6.01 9.75 6.44
CA MET A 188 5.84 9.44 5.01
C MET A 188 6.94 10.12 4.17
N SER A 189 8.20 9.71 4.35
CA SER A 189 9.34 10.24 3.59
C SER A 189 10.31 9.13 3.19
N VAL A 190 11.00 9.34 2.07
CA VAL A 190 12.02 8.45 1.51
C VAL A 190 13.16 9.26 0.94
N ASP A 191 14.32 8.63 0.80
CA ASP A 191 15.42 9.16 -0.01
C ASP A 191 15.26 8.66 -1.45
N PHE A 192 14.86 9.53 -2.37
CA PHE A 192 14.69 9.19 -3.78
C PHE A 192 16.01 8.81 -4.48
N GLU A 193 17.15 9.23 -3.93
CA GLU A 193 18.49 8.98 -4.49
C GLU A 193 19.15 7.74 -3.89
N ASN A 194 18.50 7.05 -2.96
CA ASN A 194 19.00 5.82 -2.36
C ASN A 194 19.11 4.70 -3.40
N ALA A 195 20.31 4.49 -3.95
CA ALA A 195 20.60 3.45 -4.94
C ALA A 195 20.64 2.03 -4.34
N SER A 196 20.63 1.89 -3.02
CA SER A 196 20.66 0.57 -2.35
C SER A 196 19.28 -0.08 -2.24
N ARG A 197 18.19 0.66 -2.50
CA ARG A 197 16.83 0.13 -2.42
C ARG A 197 16.50 -0.82 -3.59
N ALA A 198 15.57 -1.75 -3.36
CA ALA A 198 15.09 -2.66 -4.39
C ALA A 198 14.28 -1.94 -5.48
N PRO A 199 14.14 -2.53 -6.70
CA PRO A 199 13.30 -2.02 -7.78
C PRO A 199 11.83 -1.82 -7.35
N MET A 200 11.14 -0.84 -7.96
CA MET A 200 9.78 -0.47 -7.60
C MET A 200 8.88 -0.33 -8.83
N LEU A 201 7.71 -0.98 -8.79
CA LEU A 201 6.61 -0.78 -9.73
C LEU A 201 5.55 0.12 -9.10
N PHE A 202 5.14 1.15 -9.82
CA PHE A 202 4.01 2.01 -9.47
C PHE A 202 2.83 1.71 -10.40
N ILE A 203 1.74 1.21 -9.83
CA ILE A 203 0.49 0.95 -10.55
C ILE A 203 -0.50 2.06 -10.20
N ALA A 204 -1.05 2.70 -11.21
CA ALA A 204 -2.11 3.69 -11.10
C ALA A 204 -3.42 3.18 -11.71
N PHE A 205 -4.54 3.68 -11.21
CA PHE A 205 -5.88 3.39 -11.70
C PHE A 205 -6.52 4.68 -12.24
N SER A 206 -7.00 4.65 -13.50
CA SER A 206 -7.40 5.88 -14.19
C SER A 206 -8.59 6.61 -13.56
N GLU A 207 -9.47 5.87 -12.90
CA GLU A 207 -10.68 6.41 -12.25
C GLU A 207 -10.51 6.59 -10.73
N ASP A 208 -9.28 6.53 -10.24
CA ASP A 208 -8.99 6.67 -8.80
C ASP A 208 -9.20 8.12 -8.33
N HIS A 209 -10.10 8.30 -7.36
CA HIS A 209 -10.37 9.58 -6.74
C HIS A 209 -9.52 9.85 -5.48
N VAL A 210 -8.90 8.80 -4.89
CA VAL A 210 -8.06 8.92 -3.69
C VAL A 210 -6.64 9.30 -4.07
N VAL A 211 -6.01 8.50 -4.94
CA VAL A 211 -4.68 8.77 -5.48
C VAL A 211 -4.71 8.67 -7.01
N PRO A 212 -5.13 9.72 -7.70
CA PRO A 212 -5.20 9.73 -9.16
C PRO A 212 -3.84 9.44 -9.82
N PRO A 213 -3.81 9.08 -11.11
CA PRO A 213 -2.59 8.70 -11.83
C PRO A 213 -1.45 9.72 -11.77
N LYS A 214 -1.75 11.01 -11.91
CA LYS A 214 -0.74 12.06 -12.04
C LYS A 214 0.22 12.17 -10.83
N PRO A 215 -0.22 12.22 -9.57
CA PRO A 215 0.67 12.15 -8.42
C PRO A 215 1.57 10.92 -8.40
N ILE A 216 1.05 9.76 -8.81
CA ILE A 216 1.79 8.50 -8.85
C ILE A 216 2.88 8.54 -9.93
N GLN A 217 2.54 9.07 -11.11
CA GLN A 217 3.51 9.26 -12.18
C GLN A 217 4.64 10.20 -11.76
N HIS A 218 4.32 11.37 -11.21
CA HIS A 218 5.31 12.32 -10.71
C HIS A 218 6.16 11.73 -9.57
N MET A 219 5.59 10.85 -8.77
CA MET A 219 6.33 10.13 -7.73
C MET A 219 7.33 9.14 -8.34
N ALA A 220 6.91 8.34 -9.33
CA ALA A 220 7.77 7.41 -10.03
C ALA A 220 8.96 8.12 -10.71
N GLU A 221 8.73 9.27 -11.34
CA GLU A 221 9.75 10.08 -12.02
C GLU A 221 10.85 10.61 -11.07
N LYS A 222 10.60 10.65 -9.75
CA LYS A 222 11.60 11.09 -8.77
C LYS A 222 12.67 10.04 -8.48
N TYR A 223 12.39 8.79 -8.71
CA TYR A 223 13.32 7.70 -8.46
C TYR A 223 14.26 7.52 -9.66
N THR A 224 15.45 8.10 -9.59
CA THR A 224 16.43 8.05 -10.67
C THR A 224 17.57 7.06 -10.43
N ALA A 225 17.74 6.60 -9.19
CA ALA A 225 18.87 5.77 -8.77
C ALA A 225 18.61 4.25 -8.87
N ILE A 226 17.36 3.83 -9.12
CA ILE A 226 16.96 2.42 -9.17
C ILE A 226 16.04 2.16 -10.38
N PRO A 227 15.88 0.90 -10.82
CA PRO A 227 14.86 0.55 -11.79
C PRO A 227 13.46 0.84 -11.24
N VAL A 228 12.70 1.67 -11.94
CA VAL A 228 11.32 2.01 -11.64
C VAL A 228 10.48 1.90 -12.89
N GLU A 229 9.27 1.35 -12.75
CA GLU A 229 8.26 1.36 -13.80
C GLU A 229 6.97 1.97 -13.29
N TYR A 230 6.29 2.71 -14.17
CA TYR A 230 4.95 3.23 -13.97
C TYR A 230 4.00 2.55 -14.96
N LYS A 231 2.89 2.04 -14.44
CA LYS A 231 1.84 1.39 -15.23
C LYS A 231 0.47 1.92 -14.83
N GLU A 232 -0.30 2.41 -15.78
CA GLU A 232 -1.68 2.80 -15.58
C GLU A 232 -2.64 1.74 -16.14
N PHE A 233 -3.66 1.39 -15.35
CA PHE A 233 -4.75 0.51 -15.76
C PHE A 233 -6.02 1.34 -15.95
N PRO A 234 -6.61 1.36 -17.16
CA PRO A 234 -7.79 2.17 -17.47
C PRO A 234 -9.07 1.62 -16.83
N GLY A 235 -10.00 2.53 -16.53
CA GLY A 235 -11.36 2.20 -16.09
C GLY A 235 -11.45 1.65 -14.65
N ARG A 236 -10.38 1.72 -13.86
CA ARG A 236 -10.32 1.14 -12.51
C ARG A 236 -10.43 2.21 -11.44
N PRO A 237 -11.25 1.96 -10.40
CA PRO A 237 -11.35 2.81 -9.22
C PRO A 237 -10.22 2.48 -8.23
N HIS A 238 -10.21 3.15 -7.06
CA HIS A 238 -9.19 2.94 -6.03
C HIS A 238 -9.15 1.52 -5.47
N PHE A 239 -10.30 0.83 -5.33
CA PHE A 239 -10.33 -0.53 -4.78
C PHE A 239 -9.72 -1.56 -5.74
N PRO A 240 -8.65 -2.27 -5.34
CA PRO A 240 -7.90 -3.15 -6.24
C PRO A 240 -8.57 -4.50 -6.52
N GLY A 241 -9.70 -4.78 -5.87
CA GLY A 241 -10.44 -6.06 -5.99
C GLY A 241 -11.63 -6.01 -6.94
N VAL A 242 -11.79 -4.96 -7.77
CA VAL A 242 -12.88 -4.90 -8.77
C VAL A 242 -12.66 -5.91 -9.89
N ALA A 243 -13.73 -6.27 -10.61
CA ALA A 243 -13.69 -7.27 -11.69
C ALA A 243 -12.51 -7.04 -12.66
N GLY A 244 -11.83 -8.11 -13.03
CA GLY A 244 -10.59 -8.07 -13.84
C GLY A 244 -9.33 -7.71 -13.02
N TRP A 245 -9.40 -7.77 -11.69
CA TRP A 245 -8.24 -7.58 -10.81
C TRP A 245 -7.10 -8.57 -11.09
N GLU A 246 -7.42 -9.74 -11.66
CA GLU A 246 -6.44 -10.78 -11.99
C GLU A 246 -5.38 -10.29 -12.97
N GLU A 247 -5.76 -9.46 -13.94
CA GLU A 247 -4.82 -8.84 -14.89
C GLU A 247 -3.79 -7.97 -14.17
N VAL A 248 -4.25 -7.18 -13.20
CA VAL A 248 -3.37 -6.32 -12.41
C VAL A 248 -2.47 -7.15 -11.50
N ALA A 249 -3.04 -8.21 -10.89
CA ALA A 249 -2.30 -9.10 -10.01
C ALA A 249 -1.19 -9.86 -10.74
N ASP A 250 -1.48 -10.38 -11.93
CA ASP A 250 -0.50 -11.07 -12.74
C ASP A 250 0.59 -10.13 -13.21
N TYR A 251 0.24 -8.95 -13.72
CA TYR A 251 1.22 -7.95 -14.13
C TYR A 251 2.15 -7.56 -12.98
N ALA A 252 1.60 -7.31 -11.80
CA ALA A 252 2.35 -6.96 -10.60
C ALA A 252 3.34 -8.04 -10.20
N LEU A 253 2.89 -9.31 -10.22
CA LEU A 253 3.72 -10.46 -9.86
C LEU A 253 4.81 -10.71 -10.90
N ASP A 254 4.46 -10.71 -12.19
CA ASP A 254 5.40 -10.98 -13.28
C ASP A 254 6.50 -9.93 -13.31
N TRP A 255 6.15 -8.65 -13.14
CA TRP A 255 7.13 -7.58 -13.05
C TRP A 255 8.05 -7.76 -11.82
N ALA A 256 7.46 -8.00 -10.65
CA ALA A 256 8.23 -8.13 -9.41
C ALA A 256 9.19 -9.33 -9.46
N ALA A 257 8.74 -10.47 -9.99
CA ALA A 257 9.57 -11.67 -10.14
C ALA A 257 10.75 -11.45 -11.12
N GLN A 258 10.53 -10.68 -12.19
CA GLN A 258 11.58 -10.40 -13.18
C GLN A 258 12.63 -9.39 -12.67
N HIS A 259 12.25 -8.48 -11.77
CA HIS A 259 13.10 -7.39 -11.31
C HIS A 259 13.62 -7.58 -9.88
N ALA A 260 13.15 -8.62 -9.17
CA ALA A 260 13.58 -8.88 -7.79
C ALA A 260 15.12 -8.99 -7.71
N ARG A 261 15.71 -8.27 -6.77
CA ARG A 261 17.13 -8.42 -6.47
C ARG A 261 17.37 -9.81 -5.86
N THR A 262 18.27 -10.53 -6.47
CA THR A 262 18.82 -11.72 -5.87
C THR A 262 19.74 -11.29 -4.71
N PRO A 263 19.62 -11.87 -3.48
CA PRO A 263 20.56 -11.57 -2.42
C PRO A 263 21.98 -11.75 -2.92
N ALA A 264 22.85 -10.75 -2.73
CA ALA A 264 24.27 -10.90 -3.02
C ALA A 264 24.74 -12.09 -2.18
N GLY A 265 25.19 -13.17 -2.83
CA GLY A 265 25.73 -14.32 -2.17
C GLY A 265 26.80 -13.86 -1.17
N VAL A 266 26.71 -14.36 0.06
CA VAL A 266 27.80 -14.22 1.04
C VAL A 266 29.05 -14.72 0.31
N SER A 267 29.93 -13.82 -0.07
CA SER A 267 31.23 -14.20 -0.64
C SER A 267 31.91 -15.08 0.41
N GLU A 268 32.01 -16.39 0.15
CA GLU A 268 32.91 -17.25 0.88
C GLU A 268 34.30 -16.61 0.79
N GLN A 269 34.65 -15.91 1.85
CA GLN A 269 36.07 -15.62 2.09
C GLN A 269 36.71 -16.96 2.44
N THR A 270 37.15 -17.64 1.41
CA THR A 270 38.08 -18.76 1.55
C THR A 270 39.33 -18.25 2.26
N ARG A 271 39.56 -18.81 3.44
CA ARG A 271 40.80 -18.68 4.18
C ARG A 271 41.96 -19.33 3.42
#